data_965d07204177ac0de7d7837e2fac653d
#
_entry.id   965d07204177ac0de7d7837e2fac653d
#
_cell.length_a   1.000
_cell.length_b   1.000
_cell.length_c   1.000
_cell.angle_alpha   90.00
_cell.angle_beta   90.00
_cell.angle_gamma   90.00
#
_symmetry.space_group_name_H-M   'P 1'
#
loop_
_entity.id
_entity.type
_entity.pdbx_description
1 polymer ?
#
loop_
_entity_poly.entity_id
_entity_poly.type
_entity_poly.pdbx_seq_one_letter_code
_entity_poly.pdbx_strand_id
1 'polypeptide(L)'
;DKLFENHHFVLAYAGHMINFEWMITLMLHRPDIGMCNLYLSGPKNEWSDWLDAARARYGAINIPSKSPLRPLIQIDQEMKDGRSKYKGYVFGSLADMDPKEKVPHTTSLFGRDFEVVTGTERLGRRFDMGFIYAQITRPKRGYYKVQLKELTPNDVETNSYAYTDAFVHELEKNLIDNPEIWFQWGEPRF
;
A
#
# COMPACT_ATOMS: atom_id res chain seq x y z
N ASP A 1 -8.89 3.07 -13.19
CA ASP A 1 -8.79 4.07 -14.27
C ASP A 1 -9.26 5.43 -13.81
N LYS A 2 -10.48 5.56 -13.27
CA LYS A 2 -11.09 6.84 -12.86
C LYS A 2 -10.18 7.75 -12.00
N LEU A 3 -9.43 7.18 -11.04
CA LEU A 3 -8.53 7.97 -10.20
C LEU A 3 -7.37 8.59 -10.98
N PHE A 4 -6.89 7.94 -12.04
CA PHE A 4 -5.83 8.47 -12.89
C PHE A 4 -6.27 9.61 -13.83
N GLU A 5 -7.56 9.93 -13.87
CA GLU A 5 -8.07 11.12 -14.56
C GLU A 5 -7.72 12.40 -13.80
N ASN A 6 -7.58 12.29 -12.47
CA ASN A 6 -7.33 13.42 -11.57
C ASN A 6 -5.99 13.37 -10.84
N HIS A 7 -5.36 12.18 -10.74
CA HIS A 7 -4.15 11.97 -9.95
C HIS A 7 -3.06 11.27 -10.76
N HIS A 8 -1.82 11.71 -10.65
CA HIS A 8 -0.67 10.99 -11.19
C HIS A 8 -0.37 9.70 -10.42
N PHE A 9 -0.74 9.68 -9.14
CA PHE A 9 -0.48 8.58 -8.23
C PHE A 9 -1.77 8.04 -7.60
N VAL A 10 -1.80 6.74 -7.39
CA VAL A 10 -2.82 6.07 -6.58
C VAL A 10 -2.11 5.27 -5.50
N LEU A 11 -2.41 5.57 -4.25
CA LEU A 11 -1.89 4.84 -3.09
C LEU A 11 -2.79 3.65 -2.80
N ALA A 12 -2.23 2.45 -2.90
CA ALA A 12 -2.90 1.21 -2.60
C ALA A 12 -2.49 0.72 -1.21
N TYR A 13 -3.37 0.89 -0.24
CA TYR A 13 -3.24 0.24 1.05
C TYR A 13 -3.55 -1.25 0.93
N ALA A 14 -2.77 -2.08 1.58
CA ALA A 14 -3.03 -3.50 1.77
C ALA A 14 -2.57 -3.97 3.15
N GLY A 15 -3.10 -5.09 3.62
CA GLY A 15 -2.56 -5.83 4.75
C GLY A 15 -1.58 -6.92 4.29
N HIS A 16 -0.77 -7.44 5.23
CA HIS A 16 0.09 -8.61 5.02
C HIS A 16 -0.77 -9.89 4.91
N MET A 17 -1.66 -9.90 3.92
CA MET A 17 -2.52 -11.03 3.61
C MET A 17 -1.74 -12.06 2.78
N ILE A 18 -2.22 -13.30 2.76
CA ILE A 18 -1.61 -14.37 1.95
C ILE A 18 -1.28 -13.90 0.53
N ASN A 19 -0.10 -14.21 0.04
CA ASN A 19 0.40 -13.88 -1.31
C ASN A 19 0.39 -12.39 -1.70
N PHE A 20 0.45 -11.47 -0.74
CA PHE A 20 0.54 -10.04 -1.03
C PHE A 20 1.70 -9.69 -1.98
N GLU A 21 2.81 -10.42 -1.91
CA GLU A 21 3.95 -10.23 -2.84
C GLU A 21 3.57 -10.45 -4.31
N TRP A 22 2.51 -11.20 -4.60
CA TRP A 22 2.05 -11.41 -5.98
C TRP A 22 1.34 -10.20 -6.56
N MET A 23 1.07 -9.16 -5.78
CA MET A 23 0.48 -7.92 -6.29
C MET A 23 1.33 -7.27 -7.38
N ILE A 24 2.64 -7.52 -7.40
CA ILE A 24 3.52 -7.07 -8.50
C ILE A 24 3.09 -7.62 -9.87
N THR A 25 2.36 -8.74 -9.92
CA THR A 25 1.86 -9.32 -11.18
C THR A 25 0.74 -8.48 -11.80
N LEU A 26 0.16 -7.53 -11.09
CA LEU A 26 -0.83 -6.58 -11.65
C LEU A 26 -0.24 -5.80 -12.83
N MET A 27 1.07 -5.58 -12.86
CA MET A 27 1.76 -4.94 -13.99
C MET A 27 1.65 -5.74 -15.29
N LEU A 28 1.47 -7.07 -15.23
CA LEU A 28 1.23 -7.90 -16.41
C LEU A 28 -0.13 -7.64 -17.05
N HIS A 29 -1.10 -7.19 -16.24
CA HIS A 29 -2.46 -6.87 -16.69
C HIS A 29 -2.63 -5.40 -17.08
N ARG A 30 -1.78 -4.52 -16.53
CA ARG A 30 -1.80 -3.07 -16.77
C ARG A 30 -0.40 -2.54 -17.04
N PRO A 31 0.18 -2.88 -18.20
CA PRO A 31 1.53 -2.45 -18.59
C PRO A 31 1.63 -0.93 -18.83
N ASP A 32 0.51 -0.24 -18.91
CA ASP A 32 0.37 1.20 -19.03
C ASP A 32 0.44 1.95 -17.68
N ILE A 33 0.46 1.22 -16.55
CA ILE A 33 0.54 1.77 -15.20
C ILE A 33 1.85 1.33 -14.54
N GLY A 34 2.60 2.27 -13.98
CA GLY A 34 3.79 1.98 -13.18
C GLY A 34 3.42 1.50 -11.78
N MET A 35 4.30 0.73 -11.16
CA MET A 35 4.12 0.29 -9.77
C MET A 35 5.34 0.66 -8.93
N CYS A 36 5.09 1.25 -7.78
CA CYS A 36 6.10 1.55 -6.77
C CYS A 36 5.77 0.76 -5.51
N ASN A 37 6.74 0.02 -4.97
CA ASN A 37 6.60 -0.69 -3.72
C ASN A 37 7.30 0.10 -2.61
N LEU A 38 6.55 0.55 -1.62
CA LEU A 38 7.13 1.12 -0.42
C LEU A 38 7.53 -0.02 0.52
N TYR A 39 8.81 -0.14 0.85
CA TYR A 39 9.30 -1.23 1.67
C TYR A 39 10.24 -0.78 2.78
N LEU A 40 10.26 -1.54 3.87
CA LEU A 40 11.20 -1.34 4.96
C LEU A 40 12.51 -2.04 4.60
N SER A 41 13.55 -1.24 4.30
CA SER A 41 14.88 -1.79 4.03
C SER A 41 15.49 -2.38 5.31
N GLY A 42 15.75 -3.66 5.28
CA GLY A 42 16.54 -4.39 6.30
C GLY A 42 18.04 -4.35 6.02
N PRO A 43 18.87 -5.09 6.80
CA PRO A 43 20.26 -5.33 6.49
C PRO A 43 20.40 -5.97 5.10
N LYS A 44 21.35 -5.46 4.30
CA LYS A 44 21.63 -6.06 2.99
C LYS A 44 22.28 -7.43 3.17
N ASN A 45 21.68 -8.42 2.56
CA ASN A 45 22.17 -9.79 2.45
C ASN A 45 21.61 -10.43 1.18
N GLU A 46 22.09 -11.62 0.82
CA GLU A 46 21.67 -12.32 -0.40
C GLU A 46 20.15 -12.51 -0.50
N TRP A 47 19.47 -12.73 0.63
CA TRP A 47 18.03 -12.89 0.69
C TRP A 47 17.30 -11.57 0.36
N SER A 48 17.75 -10.44 0.93
CA SER A 48 17.16 -9.12 0.64
C SER A 48 17.38 -8.74 -0.81
N ASP A 49 18.54 -9.01 -1.37
CA ASP A 49 18.85 -8.72 -2.78
C ASP A 49 17.99 -9.58 -3.73
N TRP A 50 17.80 -10.87 -3.40
CA TRP A 50 16.91 -11.74 -4.15
C TRP A 50 15.44 -11.26 -4.10
N LEU A 51 14.97 -10.86 -2.92
CA LEU A 51 13.60 -10.37 -2.74
C LEU A 51 13.37 -9.05 -3.50
N ASP A 52 14.34 -8.13 -3.44
CA ASP A 52 14.29 -6.86 -4.16
C ASP A 52 14.27 -7.10 -5.69
N ALA A 53 15.07 -8.04 -6.18
CA ALA A 53 15.06 -8.44 -7.58
C ALA A 53 13.72 -9.10 -7.99
N ALA A 54 13.16 -9.94 -7.11
CA ALA A 54 11.85 -10.56 -7.34
C ALA A 54 10.73 -9.51 -7.45
N ARG A 55 10.72 -8.53 -6.53
CA ARG A 55 9.75 -7.40 -6.54
C ARG A 55 9.90 -6.51 -7.77
N ALA A 56 11.12 -6.30 -8.26
CA ALA A 56 11.39 -5.50 -9.45
C ALA A 56 11.21 -6.27 -10.77
N ARG A 57 10.96 -7.57 -10.73
CA ARG A 57 10.98 -8.48 -11.90
C ARG A 57 10.10 -8.02 -13.06
N TYR A 58 8.97 -7.40 -12.79
CA TYR A 58 8.04 -6.90 -13.78
C TYR A 58 8.12 -5.39 -14.02
N GLY A 59 9.21 -4.76 -13.52
CA GLY A 59 9.45 -3.33 -13.72
C GLY A 59 8.93 -2.44 -12.59
N ALA A 60 8.53 -3.02 -11.45
CA ALA A 60 8.19 -2.24 -10.27
C ALA A 60 9.41 -1.53 -9.68
N ILE A 61 9.19 -0.33 -9.16
CA ILE A 61 10.21 0.49 -8.50
C ILE A 61 10.14 0.25 -7.00
N ASN A 62 11.20 -0.29 -6.42
CA ASN A 62 11.30 -0.47 -4.98
C ASN A 62 11.78 0.82 -4.32
N ILE A 63 10.97 1.38 -3.43
CA ILE A 63 11.24 2.65 -2.73
C ILE A 63 11.41 2.40 -1.25
N PRO A 64 12.60 2.70 -0.67
CA PRO A 64 12.83 2.58 0.77
C PRO A 64 11.93 3.54 1.55
N SER A 65 11.20 3.03 2.53
CA SER A 65 10.27 3.82 3.37
C SER A 65 10.97 4.91 4.21
N LYS A 66 12.27 4.76 4.47
CA LYS A 66 13.08 5.76 5.19
C LYS A 66 13.37 7.03 4.39
N SER A 67 13.34 6.97 3.05
CA SER A 67 13.67 8.11 2.18
C SER A 67 12.82 8.12 0.90
N PRO A 68 11.47 8.12 1.01
CA PRO A 68 10.60 7.98 -0.16
C PRO A 68 10.48 9.25 -1.01
N LEU A 69 10.78 10.42 -0.45
CA LEU A 69 10.46 11.69 -1.09
C LEU A 69 11.23 11.94 -2.38
N ARG A 70 12.54 11.66 -2.41
CA ARG A 70 13.37 11.93 -3.59
C ARG A 70 12.93 11.14 -4.83
N PRO A 71 12.75 9.81 -4.76
CA PRO A 71 12.21 9.05 -5.89
C PRO A 71 10.82 9.52 -6.34
N LEU A 72 9.95 9.86 -5.39
CA LEU A 72 8.60 10.33 -5.70
C LEU A 72 8.61 11.66 -6.43
N ILE A 73 9.42 12.64 -5.95
CA ILE A 73 9.56 13.94 -6.62
C ILE A 73 10.07 13.75 -8.04
N GLN A 74 11.02 12.85 -8.25
CA GLN A 74 11.56 12.56 -9.58
C GLN A 74 10.46 12.00 -10.50
N ILE A 75 9.71 10.99 -10.04
CA ILE A 75 8.62 10.39 -10.81
C ILE A 75 7.52 11.42 -11.11
N ASP A 76 7.12 12.23 -10.12
CA ASP A 76 6.12 13.29 -10.29
C ASP A 76 6.57 14.32 -11.34
N GLN A 77 7.84 14.70 -11.32
CA GLN A 77 8.40 15.60 -12.31
C GLN A 77 8.39 14.97 -13.72
N GLU A 78 8.76 13.70 -13.84
CA GLU A 78 8.71 12.98 -15.13
C GLU A 78 7.29 12.88 -15.67
N MET A 79 6.29 12.70 -14.79
CA MET A 79 4.86 12.74 -15.18
C MET A 79 4.45 14.11 -15.69
N LYS A 80 4.77 15.17 -14.95
CA LYS A 80 4.44 16.56 -15.31
C LYS A 80 5.08 17.00 -16.63
N ASP A 81 6.31 16.54 -16.87
CA ASP A 81 7.06 16.87 -18.10
C ASP A 81 6.63 16.00 -19.32
N GLY A 82 5.69 15.06 -19.14
CA GLY A 82 5.28 14.11 -20.17
C GLY A 82 6.38 13.13 -20.60
N ARG A 83 7.41 12.94 -19.76
CA ARG A 83 8.55 12.03 -20.04
C ARG A 83 8.30 10.60 -19.53
N SER A 84 7.28 10.40 -18.69
CA SER A 84 6.91 9.09 -18.21
C SER A 84 6.27 8.25 -19.33
N LYS A 85 6.67 6.98 -19.40
CA LYS A 85 6.03 6.00 -20.29
C LYS A 85 4.70 5.46 -19.73
N TYR A 86 4.40 5.76 -18.46
CA TYR A 86 3.20 5.31 -17.80
C TYR A 86 2.16 6.43 -17.70
N LYS A 87 0.89 6.06 -17.72
CA LYS A 87 -0.24 6.99 -17.51
C LYS A 87 -0.35 7.48 -16.07
N GLY A 88 0.18 6.70 -15.13
CA GLY A 88 0.19 6.98 -13.72
C GLY A 88 0.89 5.86 -12.96
N TYR A 89 0.98 6.00 -11.64
CA TYR A 89 1.66 5.01 -10.80
C TYR A 89 0.80 4.57 -9.63
N VAL A 90 0.79 3.27 -9.36
CA VAL A 90 0.25 2.72 -8.12
C VAL A 90 1.37 2.62 -7.09
N PHE A 91 1.12 3.14 -5.90
CA PHE A 91 1.98 3.10 -4.73
C PHE A 91 1.47 2.03 -3.77
N GLY A 92 2.09 0.87 -3.74
CA GLY A 92 1.76 -0.20 -2.80
C GLY A 92 2.33 0.06 -1.41
N SER A 93 1.48 0.04 -0.38
CA SER A 93 1.88 0.16 1.02
C SER A 93 1.16 -0.88 1.88
N LEU A 94 1.95 -1.70 2.57
CA LEU A 94 1.48 -2.61 3.62
C LEU A 94 1.57 -1.85 4.95
N ALA A 95 0.45 -1.36 5.45
CA ALA A 95 0.41 -0.43 6.57
C ALA A 95 -0.07 -1.06 7.90
N ASP A 96 -0.30 -2.37 7.92
CA ASP A 96 -0.79 -3.15 9.07
C ASP A 96 0.30 -3.67 10.01
N MET A 97 1.57 -3.33 9.76
CA MET A 97 2.68 -3.68 10.65
C MET A 97 2.67 -2.81 11.91
N ASP A 98 3.25 -3.39 12.98
CA ASP A 98 3.52 -2.65 14.20
C ASP A 98 4.53 -1.52 13.95
N PRO A 99 4.18 -0.25 14.26
CA PRO A 99 5.13 0.83 14.14
C PRO A 99 6.29 0.63 15.13
N LYS A 100 7.52 0.77 14.63
CA LYS A 100 8.73 0.67 15.48
C LYS A 100 8.94 1.87 16.41
N GLU A 101 8.25 2.96 16.13
CA GLU A 101 8.31 4.21 16.86
C GLU A 101 6.89 4.66 17.19
N LYS A 102 6.75 5.46 18.26
CA LYS A 102 5.46 6.01 18.65
C LYS A 102 4.83 6.76 17.47
N VAL A 103 3.62 6.37 17.11
CA VAL A 103 2.84 7.02 16.06
C VAL A 103 1.92 8.10 16.62
N PRO A 104 1.61 9.14 15.82
CA PRO A 104 0.76 10.23 16.27
C PRO A 104 -0.74 9.88 16.28
N HIS A 105 -1.12 8.72 15.81
CA HIS A 105 -2.52 8.31 15.66
C HIS A 105 -2.71 6.83 16.00
N THR A 106 -3.80 6.57 16.69
CA THR A 106 -4.29 5.24 17.03
C THR A 106 -5.72 5.13 16.52
N THR A 107 -6.03 4.04 15.88
CA THR A 107 -7.38 3.70 15.41
C THR A 107 -7.92 2.47 16.15
N SER A 108 -9.04 1.93 15.75
CA SER A 108 -9.61 0.73 16.34
C SER A 108 -9.59 -0.45 15.38
N LEU A 109 -9.12 -1.61 15.84
CA LEU A 109 -9.25 -2.89 15.15
C LEU A 109 -9.85 -3.92 16.12
N PHE A 110 -11.00 -4.50 15.79
CA PHE A 110 -11.75 -5.40 16.67
C PHE A 110 -12.08 -4.81 18.06
N GLY A 111 -12.36 -3.50 18.10
CA GLY A 111 -12.68 -2.79 19.34
C GLY A 111 -11.49 -2.56 20.28
N ARG A 112 -10.26 -2.79 19.82
CA ARG A 112 -9.02 -2.51 20.56
C ARG A 112 -8.22 -1.41 19.87
N ASP A 113 -7.45 -0.68 20.68
CA ASP A 113 -6.52 0.31 20.15
C ASP A 113 -5.50 -0.35 19.23
N PHE A 114 -5.38 0.23 18.05
CA PHE A 114 -4.49 -0.28 16.99
C PHE A 114 -3.60 0.85 16.48
N GLU A 115 -2.32 0.77 16.82
CA GLU A 115 -1.31 1.66 16.27
C GLU A 115 -1.02 1.28 14.82
N VAL A 116 -0.99 2.26 13.93
CA VAL A 116 -0.83 2.05 12.49
C VAL A 116 0.17 3.03 11.89
N VAL A 117 0.86 2.60 10.86
CA VAL A 117 1.85 3.43 10.16
C VAL A 117 1.17 4.57 9.40
N THR A 118 1.24 5.79 9.94
CA THR A 118 0.59 6.98 9.37
C THR A 118 1.40 7.72 8.30
N GLY A 119 2.68 7.39 8.17
CA GLY A 119 3.59 8.04 7.20
C GLY A 119 3.11 7.91 5.75
N THR A 120 2.44 6.83 5.45
CA THR A 120 1.87 6.54 4.13
C THR A 120 0.79 7.54 3.74
N GLU A 121 -0.17 7.85 4.63
CA GLU A 121 -1.20 8.85 4.35
C GLU A 121 -0.62 10.25 4.16
N ARG A 122 0.32 10.66 5.03
CA ARG A 122 1.00 11.96 4.88
C ARG A 122 1.70 12.08 3.52
N LEU A 123 2.27 10.97 3.04
CA LEU A 123 2.87 10.91 1.72
C LEU A 123 1.81 11.06 0.62
N GLY A 124 0.71 10.31 0.71
CA GLY A 124 -0.40 10.36 -0.22
C GLY A 124 -1.03 11.75 -0.33
N ARG A 125 -1.30 12.40 0.80
CA ARG A 125 -1.81 13.78 0.82
C ARG A 125 -0.83 14.78 0.23
N ARG A 126 0.47 14.63 0.50
CA ARG A 126 1.50 15.54 -0.05
C ARG A 126 1.61 15.50 -1.56
N PHE A 127 1.37 14.35 -2.17
CA PHE A 127 1.46 14.15 -3.63
C PHE A 127 0.10 14.08 -4.30
N ASP A 128 -0.96 14.49 -3.61
CA ASP A 128 -2.34 14.47 -4.12
C ASP A 128 -2.71 13.12 -4.76
N MET A 129 -2.45 12.03 -4.02
CA MET A 129 -2.74 10.68 -4.49
C MET A 129 -4.21 10.32 -4.31
N GLY A 130 -4.78 9.59 -5.25
CA GLY A 130 -6.01 8.84 -5.00
C GLY A 130 -5.73 7.68 -4.03
N PHE A 131 -6.71 7.30 -3.20
CA PHE A 131 -6.53 6.24 -2.20
C PHE A 131 -7.42 5.04 -2.49
N ILE A 132 -6.84 3.85 -2.45
CA ILE A 132 -7.58 2.58 -2.59
C ILE A 132 -7.17 1.58 -1.51
N TYR A 133 -8.07 0.66 -1.20
CA TYR A 133 -7.77 -0.56 -0.47
C TYR A 133 -7.67 -1.74 -1.45
N ALA A 134 -6.59 -2.49 -1.39
CA ALA A 134 -6.41 -3.73 -2.15
C ALA A 134 -6.82 -4.92 -1.27
N GLN A 135 -8.08 -5.32 -1.37
CA GLN A 135 -8.61 -6.48 -0.68
C GLN A 135 -8.10 -7.76 -1.34
N ILE A 136 -7.33 -8.55 -0.60
CA ILE A 136 -6.85 -9.86 -1.04
C ILE A 136 -7.71 -10.94 -0.38
N THR A 137 -8.21 -11.88 -1.18
CA THR A 137 -8.97 -13.03 -0.69
C THR A 137 -8.50 -14.32 -1.37
N ARG A 138 -8.77 -15.47 -0.74
CA ARG A 138 -8.44 -16.79 -1.27
C ARG A 138 -9.72 -17.63 -1.47
N PRO A 139 -10.39 -17.56 -2.64
CA PRO A 139 -11.61 -18.32 -2.91
C PRO A 139 -11.43 -19.84 -2.76
N LYS A 140 -10.26 -20.36 -3.12
CA LYS A 140 -9.86 -21.76 -2.93
C LYS A 140 -8.34 -21.88 -2.97
N ARG A 141 -7.81 -23.04 -2.53
CA ARG A 141 -6.36 -23.31 -2.58
C ARG A 141 -5.78 -23.08 -3.98
N GLY A 142 -4.72 -22.26 -4.06
CA GLY A 142 -4.04 -21.91 -5.32
C GLY A 142 -4.70 -20.80 -6.14
N TYR A 143 -5.83 -20.24 -5.69
CA TYR A 143 -6.53 -19.14 -6.36
C TYR A 143 -6.66 -17.94 -5.44
N TYR A 144 -6.29 -16.77 -5.97
CA TYR A 144 -6.31 -15.52 -5.23
C TYR A 144 -7.07 -14.47 -6.03
N LYS A 145 -7.85 -13.65 -5.32
CA LYS A 145 -8.58 -12.54 -5.91
C LYS A 145 -8.12 -11.25 -5.24
N VAL A 146 -7.78 -10.25 -6.05
CA VAL A 146 -7.55 -8.89 -5.58
C VAL A 146 -8.71 -8.03 -6.06
N GLN A 147 -9.35 -7.33 -5.12
CA GLN A 147 -10.39 -6.35 -5.42
C GLN A 147 -9.91 -4.99 -4.95
N LEU A 148 -9.90 -4.01 -5.86
CA LEU A 148 -9.50 -2.64 -5.56
C LEU A 148 -10.74 -1.84 -5.20
N LYS A 149 -10.75 -1.25 -4.00
CA LYS A 149 -11.84 -0.41 -3.48
C LYS A 149 -11.32 1.00 -3.27
N GLU A 150 -11.98 1.99 -3.83
CA GLU A 150 -11.69 3.39 -3.55
C GLU A 150 -12.01 3.70 -2.08
N LEU A 151 -11.11 4.40 -1.40
CA LEU A 151 -11.33 4.88 -0.04
C LEU A 151 -11.85 6.32 -0.12
N THR A 152 -13.06 6.55 0.38
CA THR A 152 -13.76 7.83 0.33
C THR A 152 -14.30 8.22 1.71
N PRO A 153 -13.42 8.46 2.70
CA PRO A 153 -13.88 8.90 4.03
C PRO A 153 -14.53 10.28 3.96
N ASN A 154 -15.55 10.50 4.79
CA ASN A 154 -16.34 11.74 4.80
C ASN A 154 -15.70 12.87 5.62
N ASP A 155 -14.68 12.57 6.43
CA ASP A 155 -14.06 13.47 7.40
C ASP A 155 -12.63 13.92 7.00
N VAL A 156 -12.29 13.84 5.72
CA VAL A 156 -10.93 14.16 5.19
C VAL A 156 -10.46 15.55 5.61
N GLU A 157 -11.35 16.53 5.68
CA GLU A 157 -11.03 17.91 6.03
C GLU A 157 -10.73 18.10 7.53
N THR A 158 -11.34 17.29 8.39
CA THR A 158 -11.24 17.42 9.85
C THR A 158 -10.33 16.37 10.49
N ASN A 159 -10.13 15.24 9.82
CA ASN A 159 -9.31 14.13 10.29
C ASN A 159 -8.06 13.97 9.40
N SER A 160 -6.90 14.27 9.96
CA SER A 160 -5.61 14.15 9.25
C SER A 160 -5.23 12.70 8.90
N TYR A 161 -5.97 11.70 9.42
CA TYR A 161 -5.73 10.28 9.24
C TYR A 161 -6.96 9.51 8.75
N ALA A 162 -7.89 10.22 8.09
CA ALA A 162 -9.15 9.67 7.61
C ALA A 162 -8.98 8.46 6.67
N TYR A 163 -7.99 8.50 5.78
CA TYR A 163 -7.69 7.38 4.88
C TYR A 163 -7.05 6.19 5.60
N THR A 164 -6.27 6.46 6.65
CA THR A 164 -5.71 5.43 7.53
C THR A 164 -6.81 4.70 8.30
N ASP A 165 -7.77 5.45 8.86
CA ASP A 165 -8.93 4.88 9.55
C ASP A 165 -9.82 4.07 8.58
N ALA A 166 -10.07 4.61 7.38
CA ALA A 166 -10.81 3.90 6.34
C ALA A 166 -10.10 2.61 5.90
N PHE A 167 -8.78 2.63 5.79
CA PHE A 167 -7.98 1.43 5.52
C PHE A 167 -8.17 0.36 6.60
N VAL A 168 -8.01 0.73 7.88
CA VAL A 168 -8.15 -0.22 8.99
C VAL A 168 -9.56 -0.79 9.07
N HIS A 169 -10.58 0.01 8.80
CA HIS A 169 -11.96 -0.46 8.73
C HIS A 169 -12.18 -1.49 7.60
N GLU A 170 -11.63 -1.27 6.41
CA GLU A 170 -11.71 -2.25 5.32
C GLU A 170 -10.84 -3.50 5.60
N LEU A 171 -9.69 -3.33 6.26
CA LEU A 171 -8.88 -4.45 6.76
C LEU A 171 -9.68 -5.31 7.74
N GLU A 172 -10.34 -4.71 8.73
CA GLU A 172 -11.16 -5.41 9.72
C GLU A 172 -12.25 -6.26 9.05
N LYS A 173 -12.99 -5.68 8.10
CA LYS A 173 -14.00 -6.43 7.32
C LYS A 173 -13.38 -7.63 6.59
N ASN A 174 -12.22 -7.42 5.96
CA ASN A 174 -11.54 -8.50 5.26
C ASN A 174 -11.09 -9.62 6.20
N LEU A 175 -10.66 -9.26 7.42
CA LEU A 175 -10.23 -10.21 8.46
C LEU A 175 -11.40 -10.97 9.08
N ILE A 176 -12.57 -10.35 9.23
CA ILE A 176 -13.81 -11.03 9.67
C ILE A 176 -14.18 -12.11 8.66
N ASP A 177 -14.11 -11.80 7.38
CA ASP A 177 -14.49 -12.72 6.31
C ASP A 177 -13.43 -13.81 6.04
N ASN A 178 -12.15 -13.51 6.29
CA ASN A 178 -11.00 -14.35 5.91
C ASN A 178 -9.90 -14.32 6.99
N PRO A 179 -10.16 -14.74 8.22
CA PRO A 179 -9.19 -14.58 9.31
C PRO A 179 -7.90 -15.37 9.10
N GLU A 180 -7.97 -16.52 8.42
CA GLU A 180 -6.85 -17.45 8.27
C GLU A 180 -5.76 -16.97 7.32
N ILE A 181 -5.96 -15.86 6.58
CA ILE A 181 -5.00 -15.40 5.57
C ILE A 181 -4.15 -14.21 6.01
N TRP A 182 -4.25 -13.76 7.25
CA TRP A 182 -3.49 -12.63 7.78
C TRP A 182 -2.24 -13.09 8.53
N PHE A 183 -1.08 -12.51 8.18
CA PHE A 183 0.19 -12.89 8.81
C PHE A 183 0.44 -12.27 10.18
N GLN A 184 -0.29 -11.20 10.54
CA GLN A 184 -0.02 -10.43 11.75
C GLN A 184 -0.66 -11.01 13.04
N TRP A 185 -1.38 -12.13 12.97
CA TRP A 185 -1.95 -12.77 14.18
C TRP A 185 -0.90 -13.19 15.22
N GLY A 186 0.36 -13.41 14.79
CA GLY A 186 1.46 -13.77 15.68
C GLY A 186 2.13 -12.58 16.37
N GLU A 187 1.75 -11.35 16.03
CA GLU A 187 2.31 -10.15 16.63
C GLU A 187 1.73 -9.88 18.02
N PRO A 188 2.53 -9.40 19.00
CA PRO A 188 2.10 -9.26 20.39
C PRO A 188 1.04 -8.18 20.66
N ARG A 189 0.44 -7.61 19.63
CA ARG A 189 -0.61 -6.56 19.69
C ARG A 189 -2.01 -7.08 20.04
N PHE A 190 -2.20 -8.38 20.04
CA PHE A 190 -3.50 -9.02 20.25
C PHE A 190 -3.54 -9.92 21.48
#